data_14f4b3f18e97ec63d16de34f61b4deeb
#
_entry.id   14f4b3f18e97ec63d16de34f61b4deeb
#
_cell.length_a   1.000
_cell.length_b   1.000
_cell.length_c   1.000
_cell.angle_alpha   90.00
_cell.angle_beta   90.00
_cell.angle_gamma   90.00
#
_symmetry.space_group_name_H-M   'P 1'
#
loop_
_entity.id
_entity.type
_entity.pdbx_description
1 polymer ?
#
loop_
_entity_poly.entity_id
_entity_poly.type
_entity_poly.pdbx_seq_one_letter_code
_entity_poly.pdbx_strand_id
1 'polypeptide(L)'
;MTQHPHPNLGTPTTLVDGGLRIVALGGISESGRNMTVYEMQGKLLIIDCGVLFPEDNQPGIDLILPDFSYIRDRLNDVVGIFLTHGHEDHIGAIPYLLRERGDIPIYGSPLTIALISAKCKEHRISPLTHEVREGNREDVGPFELEFIAVNHSIPDALAVAVHTRAGTVLHTGDFKMDQLPLDGRITDLRTFARLGDEGVDLFLVDSTNADIPGFTPAEREIMPALNRVIASTQRRVIVASFSSHVHRVQQVIDTAALHGRRVAFIGRSMIRNMKIAEDMGYLTVPSGILFDARELDSYDDRVVLICTGSQGEPMAALSRMANGDHQIRVGDGDTVILASSLIPGNENSVYRIINELTRFGAKVVHKANALVHVSGHAAAGELLYCYNIVKPKYVLPVHGEWRHLKANAEIAIQAGVPRENAFIIENGIVVDLVDHVAEVVGAVPCGFVYVDGQSIGDITESSLKDRRILGEEGFISVIVVIESQTGKIVAGPDIHARGFNEDEALFDEVRGQIERALTSAVAEGVNGTHQLSQVVRRTIGSWVGQKHRRRPMIVPVVVEV
;
A
#
# COMPACT_ATOMS: atom_id res chain seq x y z
N MET A 1 -21.81 -4.25 2.46
CA MET A 1 -21.87 -4.18 3.94
C MET A 1 -20.43 -4.29 4.42
N THR A 2 -19.90 -3.23 5.00
CA THR A 2 -18.58 -3.23 5.63
C THR A 2 -18.60 -4.30 6.75
N GLN A 3 -17.69 -5.26 6.68
CA GLN A 3 -17.58 -6.26 7.73
C GLN A 3 -16.98 -5.59 8.97
N HIS A 4 -17.62 -5.73 10.11
CA HIS A 4 -17.10 -5.23 11.38
C HIS A 4 -15.81 -6.01 11.73
N PRO A 5 -14.66 -5.34 11.93
CA PRO A 5 -13.37 -6.02 12.10
C PRO A 5 -13.31 -6.90 13.35
N HIS A 6 -14.11 -6.55 14.39
CA HIS A 6 -14.25 -7.35 15.63
C HIS A 6 -15.72 -7.58 15.93
N PRO A 7 -16.30 -8.69 15.47
CA PRO A 7 -17.74 -8.95 15.64
C PRO A 7 -18.18 -9.05 17.10
N ASN A 8 -17.26 -9.23 18.04
CA ASN A 8 -17.52 -9.30 19.46
C ASN A 8 -17.45 -7.95 20.19
N LEU A 9 -16.96 -6.89 19.54
CA LEU A 9 -16.95 -5.54 20.07
C LEU A 9 -18.17 -4.78 19.55
N GLY A 10 -18.95 -4.20 20.44
CA GLY A 10 -20.08 -3.35 20.09
C GLY A 10 -19.67 -2.00 19.51
N THR A 11 -20.64 -1.22 19.06
CA THR A 11 -20.46 0.18 18.72
C THR A 11 -19.90 0.92 19.94
N PRO A 12 -18.87 1.79 19.76
CA PRO A 12 -18.29 2.52 20.87
C PRO A 12 -19.32 3.42 21.56
N THR A 13 -19.19 3.56 22.85
CA THR A 13 -20.00 4.52 23.63
C THR A 13 -19.71 5.95 23.17
N THR A 14 -20.62 6.88 23.49
CA THR A 14 -20.35 8.31 23.24
C THR A 14 -19.09 8.74 23.99
N LEU A 15 -18.18 9.42 23.27
CA LEU A 15 -16.96 9.95 23.88
C LEU A 15 -17.34 10.94 24.99
N VAL A 16 -16.75 10.77 26.18
CA VAL A 16 -16.97 11.69 27.31
C VAL A 16 -16.37 13.05 27.04
N ASP A 17 -16.92 14.09 27.66
CA ASP A 17 -16.35 15.44 27.53
C ASP A 17 -14.90 15.47 28.03
N GLY A 18 -14.04 16.10 27.24
CA GLY A 18 -12.60 16.16 27.48
C GLY A 18 -11.81 14.91 27.12
N GLY A 19 -12.48 13.82 26.71
CA GLY A 19 -11.82 12.61 26.21
C GLY A 19 -11.27 12.77 24.79
N LEU A 20 -10.27 11.94 24.46
CA LEU A 20 -9.69 11.82 23.13
C LEU A 20 -9.99 10.41 22.60
N ARG A 21 -10.58 10.30 21.42
CA ARG A 21 -10.82 9.04 20.72
C ARG A 21 -9.85 8.88 19.58
N ILE A 22 -9.31 7.68 19.41
CA ILE A 22 -8.35 7.33 18.36
C ILE A 22 -8.89 6.13 17.60
N VAL A 23 -8.96 6.24 16.28
CA VAL A 23 -9.46 5.19 15.38
C VAL A 23 -8.53 5.09 14.17
N ALA A 24 -7.85 3.96 14.01
CA ALA A 24 -7.12 3.68 12.78
C ALA A 24 -8.08 3.14 11.71
N LEU A 25 -8.14 3.83 10.57
CA LEU A 25 -8.90 3.40 9.40
C LEU A 25 -8.03 2.66 8.39
N GLY A 26 -6.74 2.54 8.66
CA GLY A 26 -5.75 1.83 7.86
C GLY A 26 -4.39 1.82 8.57
N GLY A 27 -3.46 0.96 8.08
CA GLY A 27 -2.11 0.85 8.62
C GLY A 27 -1.96 -0.12 9.81
N ILE A 28 -3.02 -0.82 10.21
CA ILE A 28 -2.98 -1.83 11.27
C ILE A 28 -3.27 -3.21 10.67
N SER A 29 -2.43 -4.19 10.97
CA SER A 29 -2.44 -5.54 10.39
C SER A 29 -2.19 -5.58 8.88
N GLU A 30 -1.62 -4.52 8.33
CA GLU A 30 -1.27 -4.35 6.93
C GLU A 30 -0.12 -3.36 6.77
N SER A 31 0.54 -3.35 5.61
CA SER A 31 1.63 -2.42 5.29
C SER A 31 1.15 -1.44 4.23
N GLY A 32 0.48 -0.37 4.63
CA GLY A 32 -0.02 0.68 3.75
C GLY A 32 -1.37 1.23 4.17
N ARG A 33 -1.94 2.12 3.35
CA ARG A 33 -3.15 2.93 3.55
C ARG A 33 -3.27 3.53 4.96
N ASN A 34 -2.14 4.00 5.48
CA ASN A 34 -2.08 4.57 6.82
C ASN A 34 -3.05 5.74 6.96
N MET A 35 -3.94 5.65 7.95
CA MET A 35 -4.88 6.71 8.29
C MET A 35 -5.37 6.53 9.71
N THR A 36 -5.06 7.49 10.58
CA THR A 36 -5.53 7.49 11.97
C THR A 36 -6.35 8.75 12.24
N VAL A 37 -7.55 8.60 12.77
CA VAL A 37 -8.47 9.67 13.11
C VAL A 37 -8.43 9.90 14.62
N TYR A 38 -8.24 11.15 15.02
CA TYR A 38 -8.30 11.64 16.39
C TYR A 38 -9.55 12.49 16.56
N GLU A 39 -10.37 12.20 17.57
CA GLU A 39 -11.59 12.94 17.85
C GLU A 39 -11.57 13.53 19.26
N MET A 40 -11.81 14.83 19.36
CA MET A 40 -11.99 15.55 20.61
C MET A 40 -12.99 16.69 20.43
N GLN A 41 -13.92 16.87 21.38
CA GLN A 41 -14.91 17.95 21.38
C GLN A 41 -15.70 18.04 20.04
N GLY A 42 -16.01 16.90 19.44
CA GLY A 42 -16.70 16.82 18.16
C GLY A 42 -15.86 17.24 16.94
N LYS A 43 -14.56 17.54 17.10
CA LYS A 43 -13.63 17.84 16.01
C LYS A 43 -12.75 16.66 15.70
N LEU A 44 -12.37 16.54 14.42
CA LEU A 44 -11.56 15.46 13.89
C LEU A 44 -10.22 15.98 13.37
N LEU A 45 -9.13 15.35 13.79
CA LEU A 45 -7.81 15.48 13.18
C LEU A 45 -7.46 14.15 12.52
N ILE A 46 -6.91 14.20 11.32
CA ILE A 46 -6.45 13.01 10.60
C ILE A 46 -4.93 13.03 10.56
N ILE A 47 -4.29 11.92 10.90
CA ILE A 47 -2.86 11.69 10.69
C ILE A 47 -2.70 10.68 9.58
N ASP A 48 -2.07 11.12 8.48
CA ASP A 48 -1.91 10.42 7.22
C ASP A 48 -3.23 10.04 6.52
N CYS A 49 -3.16 9.80 5.22
CA CYS A 49 -4.26 9.29 4.41
C CYS A 49 -3.65 8.63 3.15
N GLY A 50 -3.15 7.42 3.33
CA GLY A 50 -2.38 6.68 2.36
C GLY A 50 -3.18 5.67 1.56
N VAL A 51 -2.51 5.01 0.60
CA VAL A 51 -3.04 3.90 -0.17
C VAL A 51 -2.34 2.59 0.18
N LEU A 52 -3.00 1.47 -0.08
CA LEU A 52 -2.41 0.16 -0.14
C LEU A 52 -2.41 -0.31 -1.61
N PHE A 53 -1.33 -0.95 -2.04
CA PHE A 53 -1.26 -1.56 -3.35
C PHE A 53 -1.89 -2.95 -3.32
N PRO A 54 -2.61 -3.35 -4.41
CA PRO A 54 -3.25 -4.65 -4.45
C PRO A 54 -2.23 -5.79 -4.54
N GLU A 55 -2.59 -6.93 -3.98
CA GLU A 55 -1.88 -8.19 -4.12
C GLU A 55 -2.34 -8.98 -5.35
N ASP A 56 -1.63 -10.06 -5.70
CA ASP A 56 -1.96 -10.95 -6.84
C ASP A 56 -3.38 -11.52 -6.76
N ASN A 57 -3.96 -11.61 -5.57
CA ASN A 57 -5.32 -12.13 -5.33
C ASN A 57 -6.43 -11.09 -5.59
N GLN A 58 -6.08 -9.87 -5.99
CA GLN A 58 -7.00 -8.74 -6.27
C GLN A 58 -6.89 -8.26 -7.73
N PRO A 59 -7.20 -9.11 -8.71
CA PRO A 59 -6.99 -8.82 -10.12
C PRO A 59 -7.80 -7.62 -10.60
N GLY A 60 -7.12 -6.69 -11.31
CA GLY A 60 -7.71 -5.50 -11.89
C GLY A 60 -7.97 -4.37 -10.91
N ILE A 61 -7.45 -4.45 -9.70
CA ILE A 61 -7.46 -3.34 -8.74
C ILE A 61 -6.17 -2.53 -8.93
N ASP A 62 -6.30 -1.21 -8.98
CA ASP A 62 -5.16 -0.30 -9.09
C ASP A 62 -4.63 0.12 -7.71
N LEU A 63 -5.54 0.46 -6.80
CA LEU A 63 -5.25 0.95 -5.45
C LEU A 63 -6.37 0.55 -4.47
N ILE A 64 -6.02 0.52 -3.17
CA ILE A 64 -6.96 0.32 -2.08
C ILE A 64 -6.89 1.54 -1.16
N LEU A 65 -8.03 2.16 -0.91
CA LEU A 65 -8.16 3.34 -0.05
C LEU A 65 -8.64 2.95 1.36
N PRO A 66 -8.39 3.78 2.37
CA PRO A 66 -9.11 3.71 3.63
C PRO A 66 -10.62 3.87 3.41
N ASP A 67 -11.41 3.24 4.28
CA ASP A 67 -12.87 3.40 4.26
C ASP A 67 -13.25 4.69 5.01
N PHE A 68 -13.61 5.72 4.28
CA PHE A 68 -14.00 7.01 4.83
C PHE A 68 -15.41 7.02 5.48
N SER A 69 -16.14 5.91 5.47
CA SER A 69 -17.53 5.86 5.95
C SER A 69 -17.69 6.34 7.40
N TYR A 70 -16.69 6.08 8.27
CA TYR A 70 -16.70 6.56 9.65
C TYR A 70 -16.70 8.09 9.77
N ILE A 71 -16.04 8.80 8.84
CA ILE A 71 -15.89 10.26 8.89
C ILE A 71 -16.75 10.97 7.84
N ARG A 72 -17.37 10.28 6.89
CA ARG A 72 -18.02 10.87 5.70
C ARG A 72 -19.10 11.88 6.06
N ASP A 73 -19.97 11.57 7.00
CA ASP A 73 -21.04 12.48 7.45
C ASP A 73 -20.52 13.61 8.36
N ARG A 74 -19.25 13.55 8.75
CA ARG A 74 -18.57 14.45 9.68
C ARG A 74 -17.36 15.15 9.05
N LEU A 75 -17.22 15.16 7.74
CA LEU A 75 -16.11 15.84 7.05
C LEU A 75 -16.03 17.32 7.42
N ASN A 76 -17.15 17.97 7.74
CA ASN A 76 -17.20 19.37 8.21
C ASN A 76 -16.57 19.57 9.60
N ASP A 77 -16.38 18.51 10.36
CA ASP A 77 -15.72 18.53 11.66
C ASP A 77 -14.21 18.29 11.56
N VAL A 78 -13.70 17.87 10.38
CA VAL A 78 -12.27 17.69 10.18
C VAL A 78 -11.58 19.07 10.16
N VAL A 79 -10.75 19.32 11.16
CA VAL A 79 -10.03 20.58 11.34
C VAL A 79 -8.67 20.59 10.64
N GLY A 80 -8.12 19.44 10.30
CA GLY A 80 -6.87 19.33 9.58
C GLY A 80 -6.45 17.88 9.31
N ILE A 81 -5.54 17.74 8.36
CA ILE A 81 -4.82 16.48 8.06
C ILE A 81 -3.34 16.78 8.28
N PHE A 82 -2.67 16.04 9.14
CA PHE A 82 -1.22 16.07 9.26
C PHE A 82 -0.62 14.89 8.50
N LEU A 83 0.37 15.17 7.64
CA LEU A 83 1.11 14.19 6.87
C LEU A 83 2.50 14.01 7.46
N THR A 84 2.80 12.82 7.94
CA THR A 84 4.08 12.49 8.56
C THR A 84 5.24 12.58 7.56
N HIS A 85 5.02 12.09 6.34
CA HIS A 85 6.00 12.14 5.25
C HIS A 85 5.34 11.85 3.88
N GLY A 86 6.12 11.95 2.80
CA GLY A 86 5.61 11.95 1.42
C GLY A 86 5.52 10.59 0.72
N HIS A 87 5.50 9.45 1.41
CA HIS A 87 5.28 8.14 0.79
C HIS A 87 3.81 7.91 0.41
N GLU A 88 3.57 7.09 -0.61
CA GLU A 88 2.24 6.84 -1.16
C GLU A 88 1.27 6.20 -0.15
N ASP A 89 1.78 5.34 0.70
CA ASP A 89 1.02 4.69 1.78
C ASP A 89 0.66 5.61 2.95
N HIS A 90 1.11 6.89 2.88
CA HIS A 90 0.77 7.98 3.82
C HIS A 90 0.03 9.14 3.16
N ILE A 91 0.26 9.41 1.85
CA ILE A 91 -0.36 10.56 1.17
C ILE A 91 -1.28 10.16 0.01
N GLY A 92 -1.23 8.90 -0.41
CA GLY A 92 -1.79 8.45 -1.69
C GLY A 92 -3.30 8.60 -1.82
N ALA A 93 -4.05 8.53 -0.71
CA ALA A 93 -5.51 8.65 -0.72
C ALA A 93 -6.02 10.09 -0.52
N ILE A 94 -5.15 11.06 -0.22
CA ILE A 94 -5.52 12.47 -0.06
C ILE A 94 -6.36 13.01 -1.23
N PRO A 95 -6.00 12.82 -2.51
CA PRO A 95 -6.82 13.35 -3.60
C PRO A 95 -8.25 12.79 -3.64
N TYR A 96 -8.43 11.57 -3.13
CA TYR A 96 -9.75 10.95 -3.06
C TYR A 96 -10.60 11.54 -1.93
N LEU A 97 -10.00 11.76 -0.76
CA LEU A 97 -10.67 12.44 0.37
C LEU A 97 -11.02 13.89 0.01
N LEU A 98 -10.12 14.62 -0.63
CA LEU A 98 -10.35 16.02 -1.05
C LEU A 98 -11.40 16.16 -2.16
N ARG A 99 -11.76 15.11 -2.89
CA ARG A 99 -12.93 15.12 -3.79
C ARG A 99 -14.24 15.19 -3.03
N GLU A 100 -14.30 14.63 -1.81
CA GLU A 100 -15.47 14.70 -0.96
C GLU A 100 -15.55 16.06 -0.22
N ARG A 101 -14.39 16.60 0.22
CA ARG A 101 -14.25 17.93 0.80
C ARG A 101 -12.89 18.55 0.49
N GLY A 102 -12.86 19.54 -0.40
CA GLY A 102 -11.62 20.10 -0.98
C GLY A 102 -10.91 21.18 -0.13
N ASP A 103 -11.51 21.67 0.95
CA ASP A 103 -11.01 22.78 1.76
C ASP A 103 -10.43 22.36 3.12
N ILE A 104 -10.17 21.05 3.30
CA ILE A 104 -9.53 20.55 4.53
C ILE A 104 -8.06 21.00 4.53
N PRO A 105 -7.59 21.71 5.59
CA PRO A 105 -6.20 22.11 5.72
C PRO A 105 -5.27 20.90 5.85
N ILE A 106 -4.15 20.91 5.10
CA ILE A 106 -3.12 19.87 5.14
C ILE A 106 -1.84 20.46 5.72
N TYR A 107 -1.34 19.84 6.78
CA TYR A 107 -0.09 20.18 7.43
C TYR A 107 0.97 19.13 7.09
N GLY A 108 2.19 19.54 6.80
CA GLY A 108 3.30 18.62 6.52
C GLY A 108 4.61 19.37 6.32
N SER A 109 5.70 18.62 6.26
CA SER A 109 7.02 19.16 5.97
C SER A 109 7.10 19.70 4.53
N PRO A 110 8.04 20.60 4.22
CA PRO A 110 8.12 21.23 2.90
C PRO A 110 8.12 20.23 1.74
N LEU A 111 8.93 19.15 1.80
CA LEU A 111 8.98 18.16 0.73
C LEU A 111 7.65 17.38 0.65
N THR A 112 7.07 17.00 1.78
CA THR A 112 5.77 16.32 1.84
C THR A 112 4.68 17.17 1.20
N ILE A 113 4.63 18.47 1.54
CA ILE A 113 3.68 19.42 0.93
C ILE A 113 3.90 19.58 -0.58
N ALA A 114 5.14 19.63 -1.03
CA ALA A 114 5.44 19.72 -2.47
C ALA A 114 4.99 18.46 -3.23
N LEU A 115 5.23 17.27 -2.67
CA LEU A 115 4.83 16.00 -3.25
C LEU A 115 3.31 15.85 -3.31
N ILE A 116 2.60 16.14 -2.22
CA ILE A 116 1.13 16.04 -2.21
C ILE A 116 0.49 17.10 -3.11
N SER A 117 1.04 18.30 -3.19
CA SER A 117 0.55 19.34 -4.10
C SER A 117 0.69 18.92 -5.56
N ALA A 118 1.84 18.32 -5.93
CA ALA A 118 2.05 17.79 -7.27
C ALA A 118 1.08 16.63 -7.58
N LYS A 119 0.81 15.74 -6.62
CA LYS A 119 -0.16 14.65 -6.75
C LYS A 119 -1.59 15.18 -6.90
N CYS A 120 -2.01 16.11 -6.06
CA CYS A 120 -3.32 16.75 -6.14
C CYS A 120 -3.54 17.45 -7.49
N LYS A 121 -2.50 18.08 -8.05
CA LYS A 121 -2.55 18.70 -9.38
C LYS A 121 -2.85 17.70 -10.48
N GLU A 122 -2.35 16.46 -10.41
CA GLU A 122 -2.70 15.39 -11.37
C GLU A 122 -4.20 15.07 -11.32
N HIS A 123 -4.80 15.18 -10.14
CA HIS A 123 -6.24 15.02 -9.90
C HIS A 123 -7.06 16.31 -10.11
N ARG A 124 -6.42 17.41 -10.56
CA ARG A 124 -7.03 18.74 -10.76
C ARG A 124 -7.59 19.37 -9.46
N ILE A 125 -6.95 19.08 -8.34
CA ILE A 125 -7.28 19.61 -7.02
C ILE A 125 -6.19 20.59 -6.60
N SER A 126 -6.58 21.72 -6.00
CA SER A 126 -5.69 22.68 -5.36
C SER A 126 -5.85 22.54 -3.85
N PRO A 127 -4.96 21.84 -3.15
CA PRO A 127 -5.09 21.61 -1.71
C PRO A 127 -4.78 22.90 -0.92
N LEU A 128 -5.43 23.07 0.23
CA LEU A 128 -5.06 24.08 1.21
C LEU A 128 -3.92 23.52 2.08
N THR A 129 -2.72 24.04 1.93
CA THR A 129 -1.51 23.49 2.56
C THR A 129 -0.85 24.46 3.54
N HIS A 130 -0.31 23.91 4.63
CA HIS A 130 0.46 24.59 5.64
C HIS A 130 1.79 23.85 5.84
N GLU A 131 2.90 24.51 5.54
CA GLU A 131 4.22 23.96 5.82
C GLU A 131 4.54 24.07 7.31
N VAL A 132 4.97 22.94 7.88
CA VAL A 132 5.44 22.85 9.26
C VAL A 132 6.85 22.25 9.29
N ARG A 133 7.58 22.51 10.36
CA ARG A 133 8.95 22.04 10.55
C ARG A 133 9.14 21.48 11.95
N GLU A 134 10.16 20.65 12.11
CA GLU A 134 10.55 20.19 13.44
C GLU A 134 10.73 21.36 14.42
N GLY A 135 10.29 21.15 15.65
CA GLY A 135 10.30 22.15 16.72
C GLY A 135 9.15 23.17 16.67
N ASN A 136 8.35 23.19 15.59
CA ASN A 136 7.12 24.00 15.57
C ASN A 136 6.04 23.34 16.42
N ARG A 137 5.14 24.18 16.93
CA ARG A 137 3.85 23.80 17.52
C ARG A 137 2.73 24.55 16.81
N GLU A 138 1.63 23.86 16.57
CA GLU A 138 0.46 24.42 15.89
C GLU A 138 -0.81 24.00 16.62
N ASP A 139 -1.70 24.96 16.83
CA ASP A 139 -3.05 24.73 17.35
C ASP A 139 -3.99 24.38 16.18
N VAL A 140 -4.46 23.14 16.11
CA VAL A 140 -5.37 22.65 15.09
C VAL A 140 -6.69 22.22 15.74
N GLY A 141 -7.63 23.16 15.85
CA GLY A 141 -8.86 22.96 16.62
C GLY A 141 -8.58 22.74 18.12
N PRO A 142 -9.04 21.62 18.72
CA PRO A 142 -8.77 21.30 20.12
C PRO A 142 -7.44 20.57 20.35
N PHE A 143 -6.62 20.38 19.30
CA PHE A 143 -5.35 19.66 19.34
C PHE A 143 -4.18 20.63 19.24
N GLU A 144 -3.19 20.53 20.14
CA GLU A 144 -1.89 21.18 19.98
C GLU A 144 -0.91 20.14 19.42
N LEU A 145 -0.35 20.40 18.23
CA LEU A 145 0.56 19.51 17.52
C LEU A 145 1.99 20.00 17.68
N GLU A 146 2.89 19.15 18.17
CA GLU A 146 4.33 19.40 18.20
C GLU A 146 5.03 18.47 17.22
N PHE A 147 5.77 19.04 16.23
CA PHE A 147 6.41 18.30 15.16
C PHE A 147 7.86 17.97 15.50
N ILE A 148 8.24 16.72 15.32
CA ILE A 148 9.51 16.19 15.78
C ILE A 148 10.25 15.54 14.60
N ALA A 149 11.52 15.89 14.39
CA ALA A 149 12.33 15.26 13.35
C ALA A 149 12.46 13.75 13.56
N VAL A 150 12.18 12.99 12.53
CA VAL A 150 12.53 11.57 12.47
C VAL A 150 13.30 11.26 11.19
N ASN A 151 14.14 10.25 11.26
CA ASN A 151 14.90 9.75 10.12
C ASN A 151 14.13 8.63 9.44
N HIS A 152 13.98 8.70 8.14
CA HIS A 152 13.33 7.67 7.34
C HIS A 152 14.03 7.53 5.97
N SER A 153 13.43 6.82 5.02
CA SER A 153 13.96 6.66 3.66
C SER A 153 13.70 7.86 2.73
N ILE A 154 12.95 8.84 3.19
CA ILE A 154 12.65 10.11 2.53
C ILE A 154 13.09 11.28 3.43
N PRO A 155 13.61 12.40 2.87
CA PRO A 155 13.95 13.58 3.66
C PRO A 155 12.74 14.17 4.40
N ASP A 156 13.02 14.94 5.44
CA ASP A 156 12.13 15.78 6.25
C ASP A 156 10.90 15.09 6.87
N ALA A 157 10.92 13.76 7.05
CA ALA A 157 9.88 13.04 7.77
C ALA A 157 9.72 13.55 9.21
N LEU A 158 8.46 13.57 9.70
CA LEU A 158 8.09 14.10 11.01
C LEU A 158 7.27 13.08 11.80
N ALA A 159 7.61 12.90 13.08
CA ALA A 159 6.70 12.41 14.09
C ALA A 159 5.89 13.60 14.65
N VAL A 160 4.80 13.29 15.36
CA VAL A 160 3.96 14.30 16.00
C VAL A 160 3.58 13.90 17.42
N ALA A 161 3.72 14.83 18.37
CA ALA A 161 3.06 14.74 19.66
C ALA A 161 1.76 15.53 19.61
N VAL A 162 0.65 14.88 19.93
CA VAL A 162 -0.69 15.46 20.00
C VAL A 162 -1.00 15.69 21.45
N HIS A 163 -0.91 16.96 21.87
CA HIS A 163 -1.21 17.39 23.24
C HIS A 163 -2.69 17.74 23.36
N THR A 164 -3.35 17.16 24.35
CA THR A 164 -4.78 17.37 24.61
C THR A 164 -5.05 17.41 26.12
N ARG A 165 -6.28 17.75 26.49
CA ARG A 165 -6.71 17.65 27.89
C ARG A 165 -6.77 16.22 28.41
N ALA A 166 -6.99 15.25 27.53
CA ALA A 166 -7.07 13.84 27.89
C ALA A 166 -5.69 13.24 28.20
N GLY A 167 -4.64 13.86 27.67
CA GLY A 167 -3.25 13.42 27.77
C GLY A 167 -2.46 13.68 26.49
N THR A 168 -1.22 13.20 26.47
CA THR A 168 -0.29 13.34 25.35
C THR A 168 -0.19 12.03 24.56
N VAL A 169 -0.41 12.11 23.26
CA VAL A 169 -0.23 10.99 22.34
C VAL A 169 0.97 11.28 21.44
N LEU A 170 1.96 10.39 21.41
CA LEU A 170 3.10 10.47 20.49
C LEU A 170 2.87 9.47 19.34
N HIS A 171 2.91 9.95 18.09
CA HIS A 171 2.79 9.16 16.88
C HIS A 171 4.07 9.28 16.05
N THR A 172 4.80 8.19 15.85
CA THR A 172 6.13 8.25 15.22
C THR A 172 6.07 8.55 13.73
N GLY A 173 4.96 8.22 13.03
CA GLY A 173 5.03 7.95 11.60
C GLY A 173 6.05 6.84 11.35
N ASP A 174 6.60 6.78 10.15
CA ASP A 174 7.67 5.84 9.81
C ASP A 174 9.01 6.41 10.25
N PHE A 175 9.81 5.61 10.96
CA PHE A 175 11.08 6.09 11.46
C PHE A 175 12.14 5.00 11.64
N LYS A 176 13.39 5.43 11.69
CA LYS A 176 14.55 4.69 12.21
C LYS A 176 15.47 5.59 13.00
N MET A 177 16.50 5.02 13.62
CA MET A 177 17.49 5.77 14.38
C MET A 177 18.86 5.76 13.69
N ASP A 178 18.91 6.13 12.38
CA ASP A 178 20.19 6.25 11.67
C ASP A 178 21.05 7.34 12.32
N GLN A 179 22.20 6.96 12.86
CA GLN A 179 23.13 7.89 13.53
C GLN A 179 24.11 8.54 12.55
N LEU A 180 24.11 8.11 11.29
CA LEU A 180 25.00 8.59 10.23
C LEU A 180 24.21 8.90 8.95
N PRO A 181 23.09 9.65 9.05
CA PRO A 181 22.25 9.94 7.90
C PRO A 181 22.99 10.79 6.86
N LEU A 182 22.56 10.68 5.60
CA LEU A 182 23.23 11.38 4.49
C LEU A 182 23.03 12.91 4.53
N ASP A 183 21.87 13.34 5.00
CA ASP A 183 21.50 14.77 5.13
C ASP A 183 21.87 15.37 6.50
N GLY A 184 22.44 14.57 7.40
CA GLY A 184 22.80 15.00 8.76
C GLY A 184 21.60 15.12 9.71
N ARG A 185 20.37 14.82 9.29
CA ARG A 185 19.15 14.93 10.07
C ARG A 185 18.84 13.62 10.78
N ILE A 186 19.09 13.58 12.09
CA ILE A 186 18.83 12.40 12.94
C ILE A 186 17.43 12.44 13.55
N THR A 187 16.92 11.30 13.97
CA THR A 187 15.73 11.23 14.84
C THR A 187 16.00 11.98 16.15
N ASP A 188 15.12 12.94 16.49
CA ASP A 188 15.31 13.81 17.67
C ASP A 188 14.93 13.09 18.97
N LEU A 189 15.85 12.22 19.42
CA LEU A 189 15.73 11.50 20.67
C LEU A 189 15.72 12.42 21.90
N ARG A 190 16.19 13.68 21.79
CA ARG A 190 16.13 14.64 22.89
C ARG A 190 14.70 15.09 23.16
N THR A 191 13.96 15.39 22.09
CA THR A 191 12.54 15.71 22.19
C THR A 191 11.74 14.49 22.67
N PHE A 192 12.06 13.28 22.20
CA PHE A 192 11.43 12.05 22.71
C PHE A 192 11.69 11.86 24.21
N ALA A 193 12.92 12.10 24.68
CA ALA A 193 13.24 12.02 26.11
C ALA A 193 12.51 13.08 26.94
N ARG A 194 12.44 14.33 26.45
CA ARG A 194 11.68 15.39 27.12
C ARG A 194 10.20 15.03 27.24
N LEU A 195 9.58 14.55 26.14
CA LEU A 195 8.19 14.11 26.16
C LEU A 195 7.99 12.94 27.13
N GLY A 196 8.96 12.02 27.20
CA GLY A 196 8.96 10.94 28.17
C GLY A 196 9.01 11.42 29.62
N ASP A 197 9.80 12.44 29.91
CA ASP A 197 9.89 13.06 31.24
C ASP A 197 8.61 13.88 31.59
N GLU A 198 7.97 14.50 30.59
CA GLU A 198 6.69 15.21 30.71
C GLU A 198 5.50 14.23 30.85
N GLY A 199 5.61 13.02 30.31
CA GLY A 199 4.63 11.95 30.33
C GLY A 199 3.93 11.74 28.99
N VAL A 200 4.19 10.59 28.34
CA VAL A 200 3.49 10.11 27.16
C VAL A 200 2.45 9.09 27.59
N ASP A 201 1.18 9.42 27.43
CA ASP A 201 0.09 8.52 27.79
C ASP A 201 -0.07 7.38 26.80
N LEU A 202 -0.11 7.67 25.50
CA LEU A 202 -0.24 6.66 24.45
C LEU A 202 0.82 6.88 23.37
N PHE A 203 1.51 5.81 23.00
CA PHE A 203 2.56 5.84 22.01
C PHE A 203 2.19 4.95 20.80
N LEU A 204 1.90 5.58 19.66
CA LEU A 204 1.68 4.92 18.38
C LEU A 204 3.03 4.78 17.67
N VAL A 205 3.47 3.54 17.42
CA VAL A 205 4.85 3.24 17.01
C VAL A 205 4.88 2.37 15.76
N ASP A 206 5.66 2.79 14.77
CA ASP A 206 6.00 2.01 13.58
C ASP A 206 6.48 0.60 13.96
N SER A 207 5.91 -0.42 13.31
CA SER A 207 6.19 -1.81 13.62
C SER A 207 6.85 -2.59 12.49
N THR A 208 7.09 -1.98 11.35
CA THR A 208 7.47 -2.66 10.09
C THR A 208 8.66 -3.62 10.22
N ASN A 209 9.66 -3.26 11.03
CA ASN A 209 10.84 -4.09 11.28
C ASN A 209 10.94 -4.60 12.74
N ALA A 210 9.86 -4.63 13.48
CA ALA A 210 9.89 -5.05 14.88
C ALA A 210 10.35 -6.51 15.09
N ASP A 211 10.15 -7.37 14.09
CA ASP A 211 10.60 -8.77 14.11
C ASP A 211 12.05 -8.95 13.61
N ILE A 212 12.73 -7.88 13.20
CA ILE A 212 14.14 -7.90 12.76
C ILE A 212 15.07 -7.61 13.95
N PRO A 213 15.95 -8.54 14.34
CA PRO A 213 16.86 -8.32 15.46
C PRO A 213 17.89 -7.21 15.18
N GLY A 214 18.32 -6.53 16.24
CA GLY A 214 19.42 -5.57 16.19
C GLY A 214 18.98 -4.19 15.72
N PHE A 215 19.79 -3.58 14.86
CA PHE A 215 19.63 -2.20 14.39
C PHE A 215 19.58 -2.17 12.87
N THR A 216 18.78 -1.28 12.32
CA THR A 216 18.76 -1.02 10.88
C THR A 216 20.07 -0.35 10.46
N PRO A 217 20.76 -0.88 9.44
CA PRO A 217 22.00 -0.28 8.95
C PRO A 217 21.80 1.16 8.46
N ALA A 218 22.85 1.98 8.55
CA ALA A 218 22.82 3.35 8.05
C ALA A 218 22.68 3.39 6.52
N GLU A 219 21.96 4.39 5.99
CA GLU A 219 21.75 4.54 4.54
C GLU A 219 23.09 4.64 3.77
N ARG A 220 24.12 5.25 4.37
CA ARG A 220 25.45 5.36 3.75
C ARG A 220 26.18 4.03 3.54
N GLU A 221 25.78 2.97 4.24
CA GLU A 221 26.43 1.66 4.13
C GLU A 221 26.22 0.97 2.77
N ILE A 222 25.27 1.43 1.98
CA ILE A 222 25.08 0.90 0.62
C ILE A 222 26.11 1.42 -0.38
N MET A 223 26.71 2.58 -0.14
CA MET A 223 27.64 3.25 -1.04
C MET A 223 28.80 2.34 -1.52
N PRO A 224 29.48 1.57 -0.66
CA PRO A 224 30.53 0.66 -1.10
C PRO A 224 30.04 -0.42 -2.08
N ALA A 225 28.82 -0.92 -1.93
CA ALA A 225 28.24 -1.91 -2.83
C ALA A 225 27.88 -1.27 -4.17
N LEU A 226 27.21 -0.11 -4.17
CA LEU A 226 26.91 0.65 -5.38
C LEU A 226 28.20 0.98 -6.16
N ASN A 227 29.24 1.44 -5.45
CA ASN A 227 30.54 1.76 -6.06
C ASN A 227 31.15 0.53 -6.76
N ARG A 228 31.21 -0.63 -6.09
CA ARG A 228 31.73 -1.86 -6.70
C ARG A 228 30.93 -2.28 -7.94
N VAL A 229 29.61 -2.22 -7.86
CA VAL A 229 28.73 -2.63 -8.97
C VAL A 229 28.88 -1.69 -10.17
N ILE A 230 28.79 -0.37 -9.96
CA ILE A 230 28.90 0.64 -11.02
C ILE A 230 30.30 0.64 -11.65
N ALA A 231 31.36 0.50 -10.84
CA ALA A 231 32.74 0.42 -11.33
C ALA A 231 32.98 -0.83 -12.22
N SER A 232 32.43 -1.97 -11.83
CA SER A 232 32.68 -3.23 -12.54
C SER A 232 31.82 -3.44 -13.79
N THR A 233 30.74 -2.67 -13.95
CA THR A 233 29.82 -2.80 -15.08
C THR A 233 30.42 -2.14 -16.33
N GLN A 234 30.50 -2.89 -17.43
CA GLN A 234 31.06 -2.38 -18.69
C GLN A 234 30.05 -1.56 -19.50
N ARG A 235 28.80 -1.92 -19.45
CA ARG A 235 27.69 -1.28 -20.16
C ARG A 235 26.80 -0.47 -19.21
N ARG A 236 25.50 -0.44 -19.46
CA ARG A 236 24.52 0.33 -18.70
C ARG A 236 24.32 -0.24 -17.31
N VAL A 237 24.11 0.64 -16.35
CA VAL A 237 23.58 0.30 -15.02
C VAL A 237 22.14 0.82 -14.95
N ILE A 238 21.19 -0.03 -14.63
CA ILE A 238 19.78 0.31 -14.45
C ILE A 238 19.47 0.14 -12.98
N VAL A 239 19.09 1.22 -12.30
CA VAL A 239 18.78 1.22 -10.86
C VAL A 239 17.28 1.41 -10.68
N ALA A 240 16.59 0.38 -10.17
CA ALA A 240 15.19 0.49 -9.81
C ALA A 240 15.03 0.82 -8.33
N SER A 241 14.31 1.90 -8.04
CA SER A 241 14.05 2.39 -6.69
C SER A 241 12.66 3.02 -6.60
N PHE A 242 12.19 3.26 -5.38
CA PHE A 242 11.01 4.11 -5.18
C PHE A 242 11.30 5.54 -5.64
N SER A 243 10.32 6.18 -6.26
CA SER A 243 10.45 7.56 -6.75
C SER A 243 10.49 8.63 -5.64
N SER A 244 10.23 8.24 -4.41
CA SER A 244 10.33 9.08 -3.21
C SER A 244 11.66 8.92 -2.47
N HIS A 245 12.47 7.92 -2.81
CA HIS A 245 13.71 7.59 -2.08
C HIS A 245 14.89 8.48 -2.51
N VAL A 246 14.80 9.78 -2.17
CA VAL A 246 15.75 10.82 -2.59
C VAL A 246 17.18 10.50 -2.18
N HIS A 247 17.41 10.03 -0.94
CA HIS A 247 18.75 9.68 -0.43
C HIS A 247 19.42 8.56 -1.26
N ARG A 248 18.65 7.56 -1.68
CA ARG A 248 19.15 6.49 -2.54
C ARG A 248 19.56 7.00 -3.91
N VAL A 249 18.71 7.84 -4.50
CA VAL A 249 18.98 8.46 -5.79
C VAL A 249 20.22 9.35 -5.70
N GLN A 250 20.41 10.10 -4.61
CA GLN A 250 21.62 10.89 -4.39
C GLN A 250 22.88 10.02 -4.41
N GLN A 251 22.89 8.90 -3.68
CA GLN A 251 24.05 8.01 -3.67
C GLN A 251 24.35 7.39 -5.05
N VAL A 252 23.31 7.09 -5.84
CA VAL A 252 23.47 6.60 -7.21
C VAL A 252 24.08 7.68 -8.10
N ILE A 253 23.61 8.93 -8.02
CA ILE A 253 24.15 10.08 -8.77
C ILE A 253 25.62 10.33 -8.40
N ASP A 254 25.92 10.36 -7.10
CA ASP A 254 27.28 10.59 -6.60
C ASP A 254 28.24 9.49 -7.09
N THR A 255 27.80 8.25 -7.04
CA THR A 255 28.59 7.11 -7.55
C THR A 255 28.74 7.16 -9.07
N ALA A 256 27.70 7.52 -9.81
CA ALA A 256 27.78 7.69 -11.25
C ALA A 256 28.77 8.79 -11.63
N ALA A 257 28.74 9.92 -10.94
CA ALA A 257 29.68 11.04 -11.12
C ALA A 257 31.13 10.61 -10.86
N LEU A 258 31.37 9.86 -9.78
CA LEU A 258 32.69 9.32 -9.43
C LEU A 258 33.29 8.47 -10.56
N HIS A 259 32.45 7.74 -11.31
CA HIS A 259 32.86 6.88 -12.42
C HIS A 259 32.69 7.51 -13.79
N GLY A 260 32.44 8.83 -13.88
CA GLY A 260 32.29 9.55 -15.12
C GLY A 260 31.10 9.07 -15.97
N ARG A 261 30.08 8.51 -15.34
CA ARG A 261 28.85 8.05 -16.02
C ARG A 261 27.78 9.12 -15.98
N ARG A 262 27.05 9.28 -17.05
CA ARG A 262 25.88 10.16 -17.10
C ARG A 262 24.66 9.45 -16.59
N VAL A 263 23.66 10.22 -16.12
CA VAL A 263 22.46 9.70 -15.45
C VAL A 263 21.20 10.15 -16.18
N ALA A 264 20.23 9.26 -16.35
CA ALA A 264 18.87 9.63 -16.79
C ALA A 264 17.82 9.06 -15.87
N PHE A 265 16.77 9.83 -15.62
CA PHE A 265 15.58 9.39 -14.91
C PHE A 265 14.55 8.82 -15.88
N ILE A 266 13.90 7.69 -15.50
CA ILE A 266 12.90 6.99 -16.31
C ILE A 266 11.65 6.76 -15.49
N GLY A 267 10.51 7.13 -16.06
CA GLY A 267 9.20 7.08 -15.41
C GLY A 267 8.74 8.46 -14.91
N ARG A 268 7.46 8.73 -15.10
CA ARG A 268 6.87 10.06 -14.81
C ARG A 268 7.04 10.49 -13.35
N SER A 269 6.75 9.59 -12.42
CA SER A 269 6.89 9.87 -10.98
C SER A 269 8.35 10.09 -10.58
N MET A 270 9.29 9.31 -11.12
CA MET A 270 10.72 9.48 -10.85
C MET A 270 11.21 10.86 -11.32
N ILE A 271 10.91 11.24 -12.57
CA ILE A 271 11.31 12.54 -13.12
C ILE A 271 10.70 13.68 -12.30
N ARG A 272 9.40 13.62 -12.00
CA ARG A 272 8.70 14.66 -11.24
C ARG A 272 9.26 14.81 -9.82
N ASN A 273 9.37 13.70 -9.08
CA ASN A 273 9.76 13.75 -7.67
C ASN A 273 11.24 14.18 -7.51
N MET A 274 12.11 13.70 -8.39
CA MET A 274 13.52 14.12 -8.37
C MET A 274 13.69 15.59 -8.77
N LYS A 275 12.86 16.11 -9.69
CA LYS A 275 12.84 17.54 -10.00
C LYS A 275 12.38 18.39 -8.81
N ILE A 276 11.34 17.96 -8.10
CA ILE A 276 10.89 18.62 -6.86
C ILE A 276 12.02 18.61 -5.82
N ALA A 277 12.65 17.47 -5.60
CA ALA A 277 13.74 17.34 -4.63
C ALA A 277 14.95 18.20 -4.97
N GLU A 278 15.31 18.30 -6.28
CA GLU A 278 16.38 19.16 -6.77
C GLU A 278 16.03 20.64 -6.56
N ASP A 279 14.83 21.08 -6.98
CA ASP A 279 14.38 22.48 -6.87
C ASP A 279 14.32 22.95 -5.43
N MET A 280 14.06 22.05 -4.48
CA MET A 280 14.00 22.32 -3.04
C MET A 280 15.33 22.13 -2.31
N GLY A 281 16.39 21.66 -3.02
CA GLY A 281 17.72 21.45 -2.43
C GLY A 281 17.89 20.14 -1.65
N TYR A 282 16.93 19.20 -1.70
CA TYR A 282 17.06 17.86 -1.12
C TYR A 282 17.87 16.90 -2.00
N LEU A 283 18.00 17.20 -3.31
CA LEU A 283 18.81 16.46 -4.25
C LEU A 283 19.84 17.39 -4.89
N THR A 284 21.11 17.02 -4.80
CA THR A 284 22.21 17.75 -5.44
C THR A 284 22.62 17.04 -6.72
N VAL A 285 22.48 17.72 -7.85
CA VAL A 285 22.81 17.16 -9.16
C VAL A 285 24.03 17.89 -9.74
N PRO A 286 25.18 17.21 -9.94
CA PRO A 286 26.35 17.84 -10.58
C PRO A 286 26.01 18.31 -12.00
N SER A 287 26.52 19.51 -12.36
CA SER A 287 26.27 20.08 -13.68
C SER A 287 26.69 19.14 -14.82
N GLY A 288 25.80 18.94 -15.78
CA GLY A 288 26.05 18.15 -16.99
C GLY A 288 26.01 16.63 -16.76
N ILE A 289 25.65 16.13 -15.57
CA ILE A 289 25.54 14.68 -15.35
C ILE A 289 24.21 14.12 -15.91
N LEU A 290 23.12 14.88 -15.81
CA LEU A 290 21.83 14.45 -16.33
C LEU A 290 21.75 14.59 -17.85
N PHE A 291 21.03 13.66 -18.48
CA PHE A 291 20.60 13.72 -19.86
C PHE A 291 19.16 13.24 -20.01
N ASP A 292 18.50 13.61 -21.11
CA ASP A 292 17.15 13.14 -21.40
C ASP A 292 17.19 11.68 -21.87
N ALA A 293 16.43 10.80 -21.25
CA ALA A 293 16.38 9.38 -21.62
C ALA A 293 15.99 9.13 -23.10
N ARG A 294 15.36 10.11 -23.77
CA ARG A 294 15.06 10.08 -25.22
C ARG A 294 16.31 10.20 -26.09
N GLU A 295 17.39 10.72 -25.53
CA GLU A 295 18.69 10.89 -26.22
C GLU A 295 19.64 9.71 -25.93
N LEU A 296 19.16 8.62 -25.32
CA LEU A 296 20.00 7.49 -24.90
C LEU A 296 20.91 6.97 -26.03
N ASP A 297 20.38 6.86 -27.25
CA ASP A 297 21.14 6.37 -28.40
C ASP A 297 22.30 7.30 -28.84
N SER A 298 22.32 8.56 -28.34
CA SER A 298 23.39 9.53 -28.60
C SER A 298 24.55 9.41 -27.62
N TYR A 299 24.43 8.56 -26.59
CA TYR A 299 25.47 8.33 -25.59
C TYR A 299 26.06 6.95 -25.74
N ASP A 300 27.27 6.77 -25.20
CA ASP A 300 27.85 5.45 -25.09
C ASP A 300 27.05 4.61 -24.07
N ASP A 301 27.26 3.29 -24.09
CA ASP A 301 26.56 2.37 -23.18
C ASP A 301 26.97 2.55 -21.70
N ARG A 302 27.88 3.47 -21.36
CA ARG A 302 28.37 3.68 -19.99
C ARG A 302 27.54 4.73 -19.23
N VAL A 303 26.23 4.52 -19.20
CA VAL A 303 25.27 5.39 -18.50
C VAL A 303 24.63 4.70 -17.31
N VAL A 304 24.00 5.48 -16.43
CA VAL A 304 23.17 5.01 -15.32
C VAL A 304 21.73 5.47 -15.57
N LEU A 305 20.80 4.53 -15.55
CA LEU A 305 19.37 4.78 -15.72
C LEU A 305 18.68 4.53 -14.39
N ILE A 306 18.00 5.52 -13.83
CA ILE A 306 17.27 5.39 -12.55
C ILE A 306 15.78 5.34 -12.86
N CYS A 307 15.11 4.27 -12.47
CA CYS A 307 13.71 4.02 -12.85
C CYS A 307 12.85 3.52 -11.67
N THR A 308 11.53 3.50 -11.88
CA THR A 308 10.56 2.83 -11.01
C THR A 308 10.36 1.38 -11.40
N GLY A 309 9.64 0.60 -10.56
CA GLY A 309 9.29 -0.80 -10.84
C GLY A 309 10.06 -1.80 -10.00
N SER A 310 10.60 -1.36 -8.87
CA SER A 310 11.36 -2.23 -7.96
C SER A 310 10.49 -3.26 -7.22
N GLN A 311 9.16 -3.10 -7.23
CA GLN A 311 8.19 -4.02 -6.61
C GLN A 311 7.43 -4.89 -7.62
N GLY A 312 7.78 -4.81 -8.89
CA GLY A 312 7.14 -5.61 -9.92
C GLY A 312 5.82 -5.06 -10.45
N GLU A 313 5.52 -3.80 -10.17
CA GLU A 313 4.31 -3.14 -10.64
C GLU A 313 4.22 -3.21 -12.18
N PRO A 314 3.14 -3.74 -12.76
CA PRO A 314 3.09 -4.09 -14.20
C PRO A 314 3.35 -2.89 -15.13
N MET A 315 2.89 -1.70 -14.74
CA MET A 315 3.01 -0.48 -15.56
C MET A 315 4.29 0.30 -15.30
N ALA A 316 5.10 -0.09 -14.33
CA ALA A 316 6.37 0.58 -14.03
C ALA A 316 7.45 0.31 -15.08
N ALA A 317 8.43 1.20 -15.15
CA ALA A 317 9.44 1.17 -16.20
C ALA A 317 10.24 -0.14 -16.23
N LEU A 318 10.71 -0.64 -15.08
CA LEU A 318 11.49 -1.87 -15.02
C LEU A 318 10.67 -3.10 -15.45
N SER A 319 9.41 -3.22 -15.01
CA SER A 319 8.52 -4.32 -15.39
C SER A 319 8.30 -4.36 -16.90
N ARG A 320 8.07 -3.18 -17.51
CA ARG A 320 7.93 -3.07 -18.96
C ARG A 320 9.22 -3.41 -19.70
N MET A 321 10.40 -3.04 -19.16
CA MET A 321 11.70 -3.46 -19.70
C MET A 321 11.86 -4.97 -19.66
N ALA A 322 11.52 -5.60 -18.53
CA ALA A 322 11.58 -7.04 -18.34
C ALA A 322 10.61 -7.82 -19.24
N ASN A 323 9.44 -7.26 -19.54
CA ASN A 323 8.46 -7.85 -20.46
C ASN A 323 8.75 -7.54 -21.94
N GLY A 324 9.76 -6.72 -22.24
CA GLY A 324 10.08 -6.30 -23.61
C GLY A 324 9.15 -5.23 -24.19
N ASP A 325 8.32 -4.59 -23.38
CA ASP A 325 7.33 -3.57 -23.80
C ASP A 325 7.82 -2.13 -23.63
N HIS A 326 9.10 -1.95 -23.30
CA HIS A 326 9.72 -0.65 -23.16
C HIS A 326 10.66 -0.37 -24.33
N GLN A 327 10.80 0.92 -24.73
CA GLN A 327 11.75 1.30 -25.79
C GLN A 327 13.21 1.01 -25.41
N ILE A 328 13.56 1.05 -24.12
CA ILE A 328 14.88 0.65 -23.62
C ILE A 328 14.88 -0.88 -23.49
N ARG A 329 15.74 -1.55 -24.28
CA ARG A 329 15.92 -3.00 -24.26
C ARG A 329 17.08 -3.35 -23.34
N VAL A 330 16.81 -4.18 -22.34
CA VAL A 330 17.85 -4.74 -21.45
C VAL A 330 18.50 -5.93 -22.16
N GLY A 331 19.81 -6.09 -22.01
CA GLY A 331 20.56 -7.13 -22.70
C GLY A 331 21.86 -7.51 -22.02
N ASP A 332 22.63 -8.33 -22.73
CA ASP A 332 23.94 -8.81 -22.28
C ASP A 332 24.90 -7.67 -21.95
N GLY A 333 25.60 -7.77 -20.82
CA GLY A 333 26.52 -6.77 -20.30
C GLY A 333 25.86 -5.63 -19.50
N ASP A 334 24.53 -5.50 -19.50
CA ASP A 334 23.82 -4.56 -18.62
C ASP A 334 23.80 -5.09 -17.18
N THR A 335 23.79 -4.20 -16.22
CA THR A 335 23.58 -4.55 -14.80
C THR A 335 22.34 -3.86 -14.28
N VAL A 336 21.41 -4.62 -13.69
CA VAL A 336 20.21 -4.10 -13.06
C VAL A 336 20.34 -4.20 -11.54
N ILE A 337 20.16 -3.09 -10.84
CA ILE A 337 20.19 -3.01 -9.37
C ILE A 337 18.74 -2.80 -8.88
N LEU A 338 18.22 -3.74 -8.10
CA LEU A 338 16.97 -3.58 -7.37
C LEU A 338 17.29 -2.98 -6.00
N ALA A 339 17.16 -1.66 -5.90
CA ALA A 339 17.55 -0.87 -4.73
C ALA A 339 16.37 -0.65 -3.77
N SER A 340 15.60 -1.71 -3.51
CA SER A 340 14.48 -1.73 -2.56
C SER A 340 14.39 -3.06 -1.83
N SER A 341 13.68 -3.10 -0.68
CA SER A 341 13.19 -4.35 -0.09
C SER A 341 11.97 -4.83 -0.85
N LEU A 342 11.70 -6.13 -0.78
CA LEU A 342 10.42 -6.69 -1.19
C LEU A 342 9.34 -6.24 -0.19
N ILE A 343 8.25 -5.70 -0.69
CA ILE A 343 7.03 -5.51 0.09
C ILE A 343 6.34 -6.88 0.15
N PRO A 344 5.86 -7.32 1.32
CA PRO A 344 5.11 -8.56 1.43
C PRO A 344 3.98 -8.66 0.39
N GLY A 345 3.86 -9.81 -0.27
CA GLY A 345 2.90 -10.05 -1.36
C GLY A 345 3.45 -9.81 -2.78
N ASN A 346 4.58 -9.10 -2.94
CA ASN A 346 5.16 -8.80 -4.26
C ASN A 346 6.29 -9.75 -4.68
N GLU A 347 6.62 -10.75 -3.85
CA GLU A 347 7.76 -11.64 -4.06
C GLU A 347 7.75 -12.31 -5.43
N ASN A 348 6.61 -12.88 -5.82
CA ASN A 348 6.47 -13.60 -7.09
C ASN A 348 6.67 -12.66 -8.29
N SER A 349 6.11 -11.47 -8.24
CA SER A 349 6.21 -10.47 -9.29
C SER A 349 7.65 -9.99 -9.47
N VAL A 350 8.37 -9.73 -8.37
CA VAL A 350 9.77 -9.30 -8.41
C VAL A 350 10.69 -10.43 -8.88
N TYR A 351 10.51 -11.66 -8.40
CA TYR A 351 11.32 -12.80 -8.88
C TYR A 351 11.08 -13.11 -10.36
N ARG A 352 9.87 -12.90 -10.87
CA ARG A 352 9.58 -13.00 -12.31
C ARG A 352 10.42 -12.00 -13.11
N ILE A 353 10.45 -10.74 -12.66
CA ILE A 353 11.27 -9.69 -13.28
C ILE A 353 12.75 -10.05 -13.25
N ILE A 354 13.27 -10.50 -12.11
CA ILE A 354 14.67 -10.95 -11.98
C ILE A 354 14.98 -12.04 -13.00
N ASN A 355 14.09 -13.02 -13.15
CA ASN A 355 14.27 -14.13 -14.09
C ASN A 355 14.26 -13.64 -15.55
N GLU A 356 13.33 -12.77 -15.94
CA GLU A 356 13.28 -12.25 -17.32
C GLU A 356 14.50 -11.38 -17.65
N LEU A 357 14.91 -10.50 -16.75
CA LEU A 357 16.12 -9.70 -16.93
C LEU A 357 17.38 -10.57 -17.06
N THR A 358 17.49 -11.62 -16.24
CA THR A 358 18.59 -12.59 -16.31
C THR A 358 18.54 -13.39 -17.64
N ARG A 359 17.35 -13.73 -18.12
CA ARG A 359 17.16 -14.40 -19.43
C ARG A 359 17.63 -13.52 -20.59
N PHE A 360 17.50 -12.21 -20.49
CA PHE A 360 18.05 -11.25 -21.46
C PHE A 360 19.57 -11.07 -21.36
N GLY A 361 20.26 -11.74 -20.43
CA GLY A 361 21.71 -11.69 -20.24
C GLY A 361 22.17 -10.61 -19.25
N ALA A 362 21.26 -9.87 -18.61
CA ALA A 362 21.63 -8.88 -17.63
C ALA A 362 22.10 -9.50 -16.30
N LYS A 363 23.07 -8.87 -15.66
CA LYS A 363 23.43 -9.16 -14.28
C LYS A 363 22.44 -8.46 -13.34
N VAL A 364 21.75 -9.22 -12.48
CA VAL A 364 20.81 -8.66 -11.51
C VAL A 364 21.40 -8.65 -10.11
N VAL A 365 21.42 -7.46 -9.50
CA VAL A 365 21.93 -7.19 -8.14
C VAL A 365 20.74 -6.76 -7.27
N HIS A 366 20.56 -7.42 -6.13
CA HIS A 366 19.46 -7.15 -5.21
C HIS A 366 19.87 -7.45 -3.77
N LYS A 367 19.04 -7.13 -2.78
CA LYS A 367 19.34 -7.24 -1.34
C LYS A 367 19.92 -8.59 -0.91
N ALA A 368 19.52 -9.70 -1.55
CA ALA A 368 20.01 -11.02 -1.18
C ALA A 368 21.45 -11.32 -1.65
N ASN A 369 22.01 -10.59 -2.64
CA ASN A 369 23.36 -10.82 -3.17
C ASN A 369 24.33 -9.64 -3.01
N ALA A 370 23.81 -8.44 -2.62
CA ALA A 370 24.64 -7.30 -2.28
C ALA A 370 23.87 -6.30 -1.39
N LEU A 371 24.56 -5.56 -0.55
CA LEU A 371 23.96 -4.51 0.29
C LEU A 371 23.66 -3.27 -0.56
N VAL A 372 22.62 -3.33 -1.39
CA VAL A 372 22.17 -2.23 -2.25
C VAL A 372 20.89 -1.56 -1.74
N HIS A 373 20.41 -2.02 -0.59
CA HIS A 373 19.26 -1.46 0.10
C HIS A 373 19.37 -1.66 1.61
N VAL A 374 18.93 -0.66 2.36
CA VAL A 374 18.65 -0.72 3.80
C VAL A 374 17.24 -0.21 4.04
N SER A 375 16.60 -0.70 5.10
CA SER A 375 15.23 -0.27 5.45
C SER A 375 15.18 1.17 5.97
N GLY A 376 14.02 1.80 5.84
CA GLY A 376 13.69 3.08 6.45
C GLY A 376 13.09 2.97 7.87
N HIS A 377 12.86 1.75 8.36
CA HIS A 377 12.13 1.48 9.61
C HIS A 377 13.04 0.95 10.70
N ALA A 378 12.69 1.28 11.95
CA ALA A 378 13.41 0.87 13.15
C ALA A 378 13.32 -0.64 13.38
N ALA A 379 14.47 -1.29 13.61
CA ALA A 379 14.54 -2.68 14.02
C ALA A 379 14.32 -2.84 15.55
N ALA A 380 14.23 -4.09 16.02
CA ALA A 380 13.92 -4.41 17.41
C ALA A 380 14.79 -3.68 18.44
N GLY A 381 16.10 -3.56 18.18
CA GLY A 381 17.03 -2.86 19.08
C GLY A 381 16.74 -1.36 19.15
N GLU A 382 16.41 -0.73 18.02
CA GLU A 382 16.05 0.70 17.97
C GLU A 382 14.72 0.96 18.67
N LEU A 383 13.73 0.09 18.47
CA LEU A 383 12.44 0.15 19.18
C LEU A 383 12.61 0.02 20.69
N LEU A 384 13.46 -0.92 21.16
CA LEU A 384 13.76 -1.08 22.58
C LEU A 384 14.39 0.19 23.18
N TYR A 385 15.32 0.85 22.46
CA TYR A 385 15.88 2.14 22.87
C TYR A 385 14.78 3.21 22.93
N CYS A 386 13.92 3.27 21.91
CA CYS A 386 12.82 4.22 21.85
C CYS A 386 11.88 4.10 23.06
N TYR A 387 11.46 2.87 23.40
CA TYR A 387 10.64 2.61 24.57
C TYR A 387 11.31 3.00 25.89
N ASN A 388 12.61 2.71 26.04
CA ASN A 388 13.36 3.10 27.26
C ASN A 388 13.52 4.61 27.38
N ILE A 389 13.56 5.36 26.28
CA ILE A 389 13.63 6.82 26.25
C ILE A 389 12.28 7.44 26.54
N VAL A 390 11.22 7.01 25.86
CA VAL A 390 9.88 7.59 25.93
C VAL A 390 9.13 7.14 27.21
N LYS A 391 9.31 5.90 27.64
CA LYS A 391 8.64 5.28 28.81
C LYS A 391 7.13 5.51 28.80
N PRO A 392 6.42 5.17 27.72
CA PRO A 392 4.99 5.47 27.58
C PRO A 392 4.17 4.65 28.55
N LYS A 393 3.00 5.20 28.96
CA LYS A 393 2.06 4.48 29.82
C LYS A 393 1.33 3.37 29.06
N TYR A 394 0.89 3.67 27.82
CA TYR A 394 0.23 2.75 26.89
C TYR A 394 0.94 2.73 25.55
N VAL A 395 0.89 1.61 24.85
CA VAL A 395 1.47 1.44 23.51
C VAL A 395 0.44 0.89 22.55
N LEU A 396 0.42 1.44 21.35
CA LEU A 396 -0.37 1.00 20.22
C LEU A 396 0.57 0.81 19.03
N PRO A 397 1.07 -0.42 18.74
CA PRO A 397 1.82 -0.70 17.54
C PRO A 397 0.99 -0.40 16.28
N VAL A 398 1.55 0.35 15.34
CA VAL A 398 0.93 0.71 14.06
C VAL A 398 1.87 0.35 12.91
N HIS A 399 1.41 0.48 11.68
CA HIS A 399 2.19 0.28 10.46
C HIS A 399 2.89 -1.08 10.39
N GLY A 400 2.14 -2.12 10.03
CA GLY A 400 2.69 -3.47 9.85
C GLY A 400 1.64 -4.57 9.94
N GLU A 401 2.02 -5.74 9.46
CA GLU A 401 1.23 -6.96 9.59
C GLU A 401 1.12 -7.41 11.05
N TRP A 402 0.18 -8.28 11.36
CA TRP A 402 -0.07 -8.79 12.71
C TRP A 402 1.19 -9.30 13.42
N ARG A 403 2.09 -9.97 12.72
CA ARG A 403 3.37 -10.46 13.28
C ARG A 403 4.27 -9.33 13.75
N HIS A 404 4.31 -8.22 13.00
CA HIS A 404 5.10 -7.03 13.33
C HIS A 404 4.52 -6.32 14.56
N LEU A 405 3.19 -6.12 14.59
CA LEU A 405 2.49 -5.50 15.73
C LEU A 405 2.73 -6.29 17.02
N LYS A 406 2.66 -7.63 16.92
CA LYS A 406 2.92 -8.51 18.06
C LYS A 406 4.37 -8.42 18.53
N ALA A 407 5.33 -8.44 17.60
CA ALA A 407 6.75 -8.30 17.95
C ALA A 407 7.03 -6.96 18.63
N ASN A 408 6.45 -5.86 18.12
CA ASN A 408 6.59 -4.53 18.69
C ASN A 408 5.99 -4.44 20.10
N ALA A 409 4.79 -4.97 20.33
CA ALA A 409 4.17 -5.04 21.66
C ALA A 409 5.02 -5.83 22.67
N GLU A 410 5.61 -6.96 22.25
CA GLU A 410 6.50 -7.74 23.14
C GLU A 410 7.80 -6.98 23.47
N ILE A 411 8.35 -6.15 22.55
CA ILE A 411 9.48 -5.26 22.84
C ILE A 411 9.07 -4.21 23.88
N ALA A 412 7.89 -3.60 23.74
CA ALA A 412 7.38 -2.63 24.71
C ALA A 412 7.25 -3.25 26.10
N ILE A 413 6.71 -4.48 26.20
CA ILE A 413 6.60 -5.23 27.46
C ILE A 413 7.97 -5.52 28.06
N GLN A 414 8.94 -5.91 27.24
CA GLN A 414 10.34 -6.10 27.69
C GLN A 414 10.95 -4.80 28.23
N ALA A 415 10.60 -3.65 27.65
CA ALA A 415 11.01 -2.32 28.10
C ALA A 415 10.30 -1.86 29.39
N GLY A 416 9.30 -2.63 29.91
CA GLY A 416 8.61 -2.37 31.17
C GLY A 416 7.19 -1.85 31.06
N VAL A 417 6.62 -1.75 29.85
CA VAL A 417 5.19 -1.45 29.67
C VAL A 417 4.36 -2.65 30.19
N PRO A 418 3.37 -2.44 31.05
CA PRO A 418 2.48 -3.52 31.49
C PRO A 418 1.80 -4.19 30.30
N ARG A 419 1.67 -5.51 30.34
CA ARG A 419 1.10 -6.28 29.21
C ARG A 419 -0.32 -5.81 28.83
N GLU A 420 -1.12 -5.48 29.81
CA GLU A 420 -2.47 -4.94 29.64
C GLU A 420 -2.50 -3.55 28.99
N ASN A 421 -1.39 -2.82 29.00
CA ASN A 421 -1.24 -1.49 28.40
C ASN A 421 -0.64 -1.54 26.97
N ALA A 422 -0.28 -2.73 26.46
CA ALA A 422 0.19 -2.91 25.09
C ALA A 422 -0.95 -3.42 24.20
N PHE A 423 -1.59 -2.51 23.48
CA PHE A 423 -2.76 -2.81 22.66
C PHE A 423 -2.35 -3.35 21.30
N ILE A 424 -2.74 -4.58 20.98
CA ILE A 424 -2.66 -5.14 19.63
C ILE A 424 -4.08 -5.16 19.08
N ILE A 425 -4.37 -4.29 18.13
CA ILE A 425 -5.70 -4.07 17.56
C ILE A 425 -5.72 -4.29 16.05
N GLU A 426 -6.90 -4.18 15.46
CA GLU A 426 -7.12 -4.15 14.01
C GLU A 426 -7.71 -2.80 13.59
N ASN A 427 -7.72 -2.52 12.28
CA ASN A 427 -8.36 -1.32 11.75
C ASN A 427 -9.84 -1.25 12.19
N GLY A 428 -10.32 -0.06 12.54
CA GLY A 428 -11.67 0.19 13.02
C GLY A 428 -11.87 -0.02 14.51
N ILE A 429 -10.88 -0.57 15.25
CA ILE A 429 -10.95 -0.61 16.72
C ILE A 429 -10.80 0.79 17.27
N VAL A 430 -11.62 1.08 18.27
CA VAL A 430 -11.70 2.41 18.92
C VAL A 430 -11.00 2.36 20.27
N VAL A 431 -10.04 3.26 20.44
CA VAL A 431 -9.34 3.50 21.71
C VAL A 431 -9.70 4.89 22.20
N ASP A 432 -10.23 4.97 23.41
CA ASP A 432 -10.47 6.24 24.10
C ASP A 432 -9.38 6.48 25.16
N LEU A 433 -8.84 7.69 25.18
CA LEU A 433 -7.96 8.21 26.23
C LEU A 433 -8.76 9.24 27.04
N VAL A 434 -8.96 8.94 28.33
CA VAL A 434 -9.72 9.78 29.27
C VAL A 434 -8.93 9.90 30.55
N ASP A 435 -8.66 11.12 31.00
CA ASP A 435 -7.92 11.39 32.24
C ASP A 435 -6.63 10.54 32.34
N HIS A 436 -5.86 10.51 31.25
CA HIS A 436 -4.61 9.74 31.13
C HIS A 436 -4.78 8.21 31.17
N VAL A 437 -6.00 7.68 30.98
CA VAL A 437 -6.28 6.24 30.90
C VAL A 437 -6.76 5.89 29.50
N ALA A 438 -6.06 4.96 28.84
CA ALA A 438 -6.44 4.46 27.53
C ALA A 438 -7.18 3.12 27.64
N GLU A 439 -8.29 2.97 26.92
CA GLU A 439 -9.11 1.75 26.91
C GLU A 439 -9.66 1.47 25.50
N VAL A 440 -9.79 0.19 25.14
CA VAL A 440 -10.53 -0.24 23.95
C VAL A 440 -12.02 -0.22 24.26
N VAL A 441 -12.78 0.63 23.57
CA VAL A 441 -14.18 0.92 23.91
C VAL A 441 -15.20 0.40 22.89
N GLY A 442 -14.74 -0.13 21.76
CA GLY A 442 -15.62 -0.64 20.72
C GLY A 442 -14.94 -0.70 19.37
N ALA A 443 -15.75 -0.84 18.33
CA ALA A 443 -15.26 -0.82 16.96
C ALA A 443 -16.26 -0.14 16.02
N VAL A 444 -15.74 0.41 14.92
CA VAL A 444 -16.49 1.02 13.84
C VAL A 444 -16.31 0.22 12.55
N PRO A 445 -17.27 0.25 11.62
CA PRO A 445 -17.08 -0.34 10.31
C PRO A 445 -15.84 0.22 9.62
N CYS A 446 -14.97 -0.67 9.17
CA CYS A 446 -13.77 -0.33 8.45
C CYS A 446 -13.50 -1.43 7.42
N GLY A 447 -13.39 -1.07 6.14
CA GLY A 447 -13.24 -2.00 5.03
C GLY A 447 -12.19 -1.55 4.04
N PHE A 448 -12.12 -2.25 2.90
CA PHE A 448 -11.33 -1.87 1.74
C PHE A 448 -12.23 -1.12 0.76
N VAL A 449 -11.74 0.02 0.27
CA VAL A 449 -12.37 0.75 -0.83
C VAL A 449 -11.48 0.58 -2.07
N TYR A 450 -11.91 -0.26 -2.99
CA TYR A 450 -11.14 -0.60 -4.19
C TYR A 450 -11.28 0.48 -5.26
N VAL A 451 -10.15 0.79 -5.91
CA VAL A 451 -10.08 1.66 -7.10
C VAL A 451 -9.75 0.78 -8.31
N ASP A 452 -10.58 0.86 -9.34
CA ASP A 452 -10.43 0.15 -10.61
C ASP A 452 -10.64 1.18 -11.74
N GLY A 453 -9.56 1.69 -12.31
CA GLY A 453 -9.58 2.77 -13.29
C GLY A 453 -10.24 4.04 -12.73
N GLN A 454 -11.45 4.34 -13.18
CA GLN A 454 -12.21 5.50 -12.72
C GLN A 454 -13.26 5.16 -11.65
N SER A 455 -13.48 3.88 -11.39
CA SER A 455 -14.47 3.39 -10.43
C SER A 455 -13.87 3.35 -9.03
N ILE A 456 -14.58 3.89 -8.04
CA ILE A 456 -14.16 3.96 -6.65
C ILE A 456 -15.24 3.35 -5.77
N GLY A 457 -14.93 2.24 -5.09
CA GLY A 457 -15.86 1.58 -4.16
C GLY A 457 -16.96 0.74 -4.79
N ASP A 458 -17.04 0.67 -6.13
CA ASP A 458 -18.07 -0.14 -6.83
C ASP A 458 -17.71 -1.63 -6.84
N ILE A 459 -16.43 -1.96 -6.64
CA ILE A 459 -15.95 -3.33 -6.61
C ILE A 459 -16.15 -3.90 -5.21
N THR A 460 -16.87 -5.00 -5.14
CA THR A 460 -17.11 -5.73 -3.88
C THR A 460 -16.23 -6.98 -3.80
N GLU A 461 -16.12 -7.57 -2.60
CA GLU A 461 -15.46 -8.87 -2.40
C GLU A 461 -16.07 -9.97 -3.30
N SER A 462 -17.38 -9.90 -3.57
CA SER A 462 -18.03 -10.83 -4.51
C SER A 462 -17.52 -10.66 -5.92
N SER A 463 -17.35 -9.40 -6.38
CA SER A 463 -16.82 -9.09 -7.70
C SER A 463 -15.35 -9.56 -7.84
N LEU A 464 -14.55 -9.40 -6.80
CA LEU A 464 -13.16 -9.91 -6.77
C LEU A 464 -13.11 -11.43 -6.79
N LYS A 465 -13.99 -12.09 -6.04
CA LYS A 465 -14.13 -13.55 -6.08
C LYS A 465 -14.48 -14.03 -7.48
N ASP A 466 -15.40 -13.36 -8.16
CA ASP A 466 -15.78 -13.68 -9.53
C ASP A 466 -14.60 -13.49 -10.49
N ARG A 467 -13.83 -12.41 -10.39
CA ARG A 467 -12.62 -12.19 -11.20
C ARG A 467 -11.57 -13.28 -10.99
N ARG A 468 -11.36 -13.73 -9.76
CA ARG A 468 -10.44 -14.84 -9.45
C ARG A 468 -10.91 -16.14 -10.10
N ILE A 469 -12.20 -16.49 -9.94
CA ILE A 469 -12.77 -17.69 -10.56
C ILE A 469 -12.63 -17.63 -12.08
N LEU A 470 -12.93 -16.48 -12.69
CA LEU A 470 -12.77 -16.27 -14.13
C LEU A 470 -11.32 -16.48 -14.59
N GLY A 471 -10.35 -15.95 -13.83
CA GLY A 471 -8.93 -16.08 -14.16
C GLY A 471 -8.35 -17.48 -13.93
N GLU A 472 -8.76 -18.18 -12.87
CA GLU A 472 -8.20 -19.46 -12.45
C GLU A 472 -8.91 -20.67 -13.08
N GLU A 473 -10.24 -20.63 -13.15
CA GLU A 473 -11.09 -21.78 -13.48
C GLU A 473 -11.77 -21.64 -14.83
N GLY A 474 -11.86 -20.42 -15.37
CA GLY A 474 -12.51 -20.13 -16.63
C GLY A 474 -14.01 -19.88 -16.52
N PHE A 475 -14.65 -19.79 -17.68
CA PHE A 475 -16.06 -19.40 -17.85
C PHE A 475 -16.76 -20.38 -18.79
N ILE A 476 -17.99 -20.75 -18.46
CA ILE A 476 -18.87 -21.56 -19.31
C ILE A 476 -20.23 -20.89 -19.38
N SER A 477 -20.69 -20.51 -20.57
CA SER A 477 -22.08 -20.12 -20.81
C SER A 477 -22.87 -21.26 -21.44
N VAL A 478 -24.13 -21.38 -21.06
CA VAL A 478 -25.05 -22.39 -21.60
C VAL A 478 -26.35 -21.69 -21.99
N ILE A 479 -26.65 -21.68 -23.27
CA ILE A 479 -27.86 -21.03 -23.81
C ILE A 479 -28.87 -22.12 -24.19
N VAL A 480 -30.09 -21.99 -23.66
CA VAL A 480 -31.22 -22.91 -23.97
C VAL A 480 -32.44 -22.10 -24.27
N VAL A 481 -33.13 -22.42 -25.37
CA VAL A 481 -34.42 -21.83 -25.73
C VAL A 481 -35.51 -22.85 -25.46
N ILE A 482 -36.52 -22.47 -24.71
CA ILE A 482 -37.68 -23.29 -24.36
C ILE A 482 -39.00 -22.65 -24.84
N GLU A 483 -39.95 -23.48 -25.22
CA GLU A 483 -41.32 -23.04 -25.52
C GLU A 483 -42.08 -22.78 -24.21
N SER A 484 -42.61 -21.57 -24.04
CA SER A 484 -43.24 -21.12 -22.79
C SER A 484 -44.47 -21.93 -22.36
N GLN A 485 -45.24 -22.49 -23.32
CA GLN A 485 -46.45 -23.26 -23.03
C GLN A 485 -46.16 -24.71 -22.64
N THR A 486 -45.17 -25.34 -23.27
CA THR A 486 -44.92 -26.77 -23.11
C THR A 486 -43.62 -27.07 -22.33
N GLY A 487 -42.76 -26.07 -22.14
CA GLY A 487 -41.41 -26.23 -21.57
C GLY A 487 -40.47 -27.04 -22.45
N LYS A 488 -40.85 -27.33 -23.70
CA LYS A 488 -40.02 -28.13 -24.62
C LYS A 488 -38.84 -27.30 -25.10
N ILE A 489 -37.66 -27.93 -25.14
CA ILE A 489 -36.45 -27.33 -25.72
C ILE A 489 -36.64 -27.13 -27.23
N VAL A 490 -36.57 -25.87 -27.69
CA VAL A 490 -36.68 -25.47 -29.08
C VAL A 490 -35.32 -25.35 -29.75
N ALA A 491 -34.31 -24.87 -28.97
CA ALA A 491 -32.93 -24.76 -29.45
C ALA A 491 -31.91 -24.85 -28.28
N GLY A 492 -30.71 -25.32 -28.61
CA GLY A 492 -29.66 -25.58 -27.63
C GLY A 492 -29.79 -26.95 -26.95
N PRO A 493 -29.06 -27.27 -25.86
CA PRO A 493 -28.09 -26.42 -25.14
C PRO A 493 -26.88 -26.03 -26.00
N ASP A 494 -26.66 -24.76 -26.19
CA ASP A 494 -25.45 -24.24 -26.83
C ASP A 494 -24.44 -23.83 -25.75
N ILE A 495 -23.24 -24.43 -25.78
CA ILE A 495 -22.26 -24.32 -24.71
C ILE A 495 -21.00 -23.65 -25.25
N HIS A 496 -20.66 -22.50 -24.65
CA HIS A 496 -19.42 -21.79 -24.96
C HIS A 496 -18.53 -21.71 -23.71
N ALA A 497 -17.26 -22.04 -23.88
CA ALA A 497 -16.26 -21.99 -22.81
C ALA A 497 -15.11 -21.04 -23.17
N ARG A 498 -14.56 -20.36 -22.15
CA ARG A 498 -13.34 -19.56 -22.25
C ARG A 498 -12.47 -19.80 -21.01
N GLY A 499 -11.16 -19.95 -21.23
CA GLY A 499 -10.22 -20.22 -20.14
C GLY A 499 -10.40 -21.56 -19.43
N PHE A 500 -11.26 -22.46 -19.98
CA PHE A 500 -11.48 -23.81 -19.46
C PHE A 500 -11.00 -24.85 -20.49
N ASN A 501 -11.80 -25.19 -21.48
CA ASN A 501 -11.45 -26.01 -22.63
C ASN A 501 -12.28 -25.51 -23.82
N GLU A 502 -11.64 -25.33 -24.97
CA GLU A 502 -12.27 -24.80 -26.19
C GLU A 502 -12.74 -25.90 -27.15
N ASP A 503 -12.51 -27.19 -26.82
CA ASP A 503 -12.99 -28.31 -27.64
C ASP A 503 -14.50 -28.49 -27.40
N GLU A 504 -15.31 -28.12 -28.40
CA GLU A 504 -16.77 -28.24 -28.37
C GLU A 504 -17.25 -29.67 -28.22
N ALA A 505 -16.50 -30.67 -28.76
CA ALA A 505 -16.86 -32.06 -28.65
C ALA A 505 -16.81 -32.58 -27.20
N LEU A 506 -16.05 -31.92 -26.34
CA LEU A 506 -16.00 -32.23 -24.91
C LEU A 506 -17.37 -32.10 -24.22
N PHE A 507 -18.20 -31.20 -24.71
CA PHE A 507 -19.50 -30.91 -24.10
C PHE A 507 -20.66 -31.75 -24.63
N ASP A 508 -20.47 -32.61 -25.62
CA ASP A 508 -21.54 -33.44 -26.22
C ASP A 508 -22.23 -34.33 -25.20
N GLU A 509 -21.47 -34.89 -24.27
CA GLU A 509 -22.01 -35.75 -23.20
C GLU A 509 -22.92 -34.95 -22.26
N VAL A 510 -22.51 -33.75 -21.85
CA VAL A 510 -23.27 -32.95 -20.89
C VAL A 510 -24.46 -32.25 -21.54
N ARG A 511 -24.46 -31.98 -22.84
CA ARG A 511 -25.64 -31.50 -23.59
C ARG A 511 -26.83 -32.43 -23.34
N GLY A 512 -26.66 -33.74 -23.57
CA GLY A 512 -27.73 -34.69 -23.30
C GLY A 512 -28.14 -34.84 -21.84
N GLN A 513 -27.21 -34.56 -20.88
CA GLN A 513 -27.57 -34.53 -19.47
C GLN A 513 -28.42 -33.29 -19.13
N ILE A 514 -28.08 -32.12 -19.68
CA ILE A 514 -28.85 -30.85 -19.49
C ILE A 514 -30.25 -31.00 -20.08
N GLU A 515 -30.40 -31.56 -21.29
CA GLU A 515 -31.70 -31.81 -21.93
C GLU A 515 -32.61 -32.68 -21.06
N ARG A 516 -32.09 -33.80 -20.55
CA ARG A 516 -32.83 -34.70 -19.64
C ARG A 516 -33.21 -34.02 -18.34
N ALA A 517 -32.28 -33.26 -17.72
CA ALA A 517 -32.53 -32.57 -16.47
C ALA A 517 -33.61 -31.48 -16.61
N LEU A 518 -33.58 -30.72 -17.71
CA LEU A 518 -34.60 -29.72 -18.00
C LEU A 518 -35.97 -30.37 -18.26
N THR A 519 -36.03 -31.43 -19.09
CA THR A 519 -37.28 -32.16 -19.37
C THR A 519 -37.88 -32.74 -18.09
N SER A 520 -37.07 -33.30 -17.19
CA SER A 520 -37.57 -33.77 -15.88
C SER A 520 -38.10 -32.65 -15.01
N ALA A 521 -37.37 -31.54 -14.91
CA ALA A 521 -37.76 -30.38 -14.10
C ALA A 521 -39.10 -29.78 -14.58
N VAL A 522 -39.30 -29.65 -15.89
CA VAL A 522 -40.54 -29.18 -16.47
C VAL A 522 -41.70 -30.17 -16.19
N ALA A 523 -41.47 -31.49 -16.30
CA ALA A 523 -42.45 -32.51 -15.95
C ALA A 523 -42.87 -32.48 -14.46
N GLU A 524 -41.97 -32.02 -13.58
CA GLU A 524 -42.18 -31.81 -12.15
C GLU A 524 -42.84 -30.46 -11.83
N GLY A 525 -43.17 -29.66 -12.85
CA GLY A 525 -43.88 -28.38 -12.71
C GLY A 525 -42.96 -27.16 -12.50
N VAL A 526 -41.68 -27.28 -12.75
CA VAL A 526 -40.71 -26.17 -12.72
C VAL A 526 -40.81 -25.38 -14.03
N ASN A 527 -41.48 -24.22 -14.03
CA ASN A 527 -41.76 -23.44 -15.25
C ASN A 527 -41.05 -22.09 -15.28
N GLY A 528 -40.35 -21.69 -14.24
CA GLY A 528 -39.68 -20.38 -14.21
C GLY A 528 -38.27 -20.42 -14.81
N THR A 529 -37.93 -19.48 -15.70
CA THR A 529 -36.62 -19.37 -16.37
C THR A 529 -35.45 -19.36 -15.36
N HIS A 530 -35.61 -18.67 -14.21
CA HIS A 530 -34.62 -18.65 -13.14
C HIS A 530 -34.40 -20.04 -12.54
N GLN A 531 -35.47 -20.78 -12.26
CA GLN A 531 -35.37 -22.13 -11.70
C GLN A 531 -34.75 -23.10 -12.69
N LEU A 532 -35.12 -23.03 -13.95
CA LEU A 532 -34.54 -23.84 -15.01
C LEU A 532 -33.05 -23.50 -15.25
N SER A 533 -32.67 -22.23 -15.15
CA SER A 533 -31.27 -21.81 -15.15
C SER A 533 -30.47 -22.45 -14.01
N GLN A 534 -31.07 -22.59 -12.81
CA GLN A 534 -30.42 -23.28 -11.69
C GLN A 534 -30.27 -24.80 -11.94
N VAL A 535 -31.21 -25.43 -12.65
CA VAL A 535 -31.09 -26.83 -13.08
C VAL A 535 -29.91 -26.99 -14.03
N VAL A 536 -29.80 -26.13 -15.06
CA VAL A 536 -28.65 -26.13 -16.00
C VAL A 536 -27.35 -25.94 -15.24
N ARG A 537 -27.27 -24.94 -14.37
CA ARG A 537 -26.07 -24.64 -13.57
C ARG A 537 -25.61 -25.84 -12.74
N ARG A 538 -26.54 -26.51 -12.05
CA ARG A 538 -26.25 -27.69 -11.23
C ARG A 538 -25.77 -28.87 -12.06
N THR A 539 -26.42 -29.12 -13.19
CA THR A 539 -26.08 -30.25 -14.08
C THR A 539 -24.68 -30.10 -14.64
N ILE A 540 -24.35 -28.97 -15.24
CA ILE A 540 -23.03 -28.75 -15.82
C ILE A 540 -21.96 -28.61 -14.73
N GLY A 541 -22.27 -27.96 -13.60
CA GLY A 541 -21.33 -27.83 -12.46
C GLY A 541 -20.96 -29.18 -11.85
N SER A 542 -21.93 -30.08 -11.71
CA SER A 542 -21.69 -31.46 -11.24
C SER A 542 -20.82 -32.23 -12.23
N TRP A 543 -21.11 -32.16 -13.53
CA TRP A 543 -20.35 -32.84 -14.57
C TRP A 543 -18.90 -32.33 -14.64
N VAL A 544 -18.69 -30.98 -14.65
CA VAL A 544 -17.36 -30.39 -14.65
C VAL A 544 -16.58 -30.78 -13.40
N GLY A 545 -17.22 -30.71 -12.22
CA GLY A 545 -16.58 -31.06 -10.94
C GLY A 545 -16.16 -32.52 -10.86
N GLN A 546 -16.97 -33.44 -11.37
CA GLN A 546 -16.67 -34.89 -11.36
C GLN A 546 -15.61 -35.28 -12.39
N LYS A 547 -15.72 -34.73 -13.62
CA LYS A 547 -14.89 -35.15 -14.73
C LYS A 547 -13.57 -34.39 -14.83
N HIS A 548 -13.57 -33.10 -14.51
CA HIS A 548 -12.41 -32.20 -14.68
C HIS A 548 -11.84 -31.68 -13.37
N ARG A 549 -12.49 -31.89 -12.23
CA ARG A 549 -12.10 -31.39 -10.90
C ARG A 549 -11.87 -29.86 -10.89
N ARG A 550 -12.67 -29.14 -11.68
CA ARG A 550 -12.64 -27.69 -11.84
C ARG A 550 -13.99 -27.09 -11.41
N ARG A 551 -13.99 -25.77 -11.14
CA ARG A 551 -15.20 -25.04 -10.74
C ARG A 551 -15.32 -23.71 -11.50
N PRO A 552 -15.43 -23.74 -12.85
CA PRO A 552 -15.52 -22.54 -13.65
C PRO A 552 -16.79 -21.74 -13.31
N MET A 553 -16.79 -20.46 -13.67
CA MET A 553 -17.99 -19.64 -13.60
C MET A 553 -18.99 -20.15 -14.64
N ILE A 554 -20.16 -20.57 -14.20
CA ILE A 554 -21.23 -21.08 -15.07
C ILE A 554 -22.35 -20.06 -15.12
N VAL A 555 -22.65 -19.57 -16.34
CA VAL A 555 -23.73 -18.61 -16.62
C VAL A 555 -24.74 -19.25 -17.57
N PRO A 556 -25.79 -19.88 -17.02
CA PRO A 556 -26.89 -20.40 -17.84
C PRO A 556 -27.83 -19.27 -18.25
N VAL A 557 -28.26 -19.29 -19.49
CA VAL A 557 -29.27 -18.39 -20.07
C VAL A 557 -30.41 -19.23 -20.62
N VAL A 558 -31.54 -19.21 -19.93
CA VAL A 558 -32.75 -19.87 -20.41
C VAL A 558 -33.69 -18.81 -20.94
N VAL A 559 -34.04 -18.91 -22.24
CA VAL A 559 -34.93 -17.98 -22.94
C VAL A 559 -36.23 -18.69 -23.25
N GLU A 560 -37.36 -18.06 -22.92
CA GLU A 560 -38.70 -18.50 -23.29
C GLU A 560 -39.14 -17.84 -24.59
N VAL A 561 -39.78 -18.63 -25.49
CA VAL A 561 -40.34 -18.17 -26.76
C VAL A 561 -41.79 -18.60 -26.90
#